data_e207ab5701957603b24491373fdaf64b
#
_entry.id   e207ab5701957603b24491373fdaf64b
#
_cell.length_a   1.000
_cell.length_b   1.000
_cell.length_c   1.000
_cell.angle_alpha   90.00
_cell.angle_beta   90.00
_cell.angle_gamma   90.00
#
_symmetry.space_group_name_H-M   'P 1'
#
loop_
_entity.id
_entity.type
_entity.pdbx_description
1 polymer ?
#
loop_
_entity_poly.entity_id
_entity_poly.type
_entity_poly.pdbx_seq_one_letter_code
_entity_poly.pdbx_strand_id
1 'polypeptide(L)'
;MQYGPAAFEVTSRSALIWHRLLRRGRLHLEYATDADFATAEATPAVEVGETTDFTAAQVLDGLAPGREYFYRAVVEGSGARGPVGRFRTAPETTAEFTFGFSGDLEAGHQPFTLLDHVARHGPSFFVILGDTAYCDVPRDRFEPTLDHYRTKHRENRDDPHLARLLAACGTYAMWDDHEVGNDFDSTNPNIPIGRQAFREYWPVRGAVDDPSVLYRRFSWGPAADFFVLDCRQYRSPRRADGSGKTMLGGRQKAWLKEGLRSSRAPFKFVLSSVPLHGPWGADRWAGYPKERDELLAFVRAERLTGVIVLSADVHAAVDVDFNDGVREFIAGPVAAWTLCALVPLARRYLQASGRPFVCDAFNWARLTVRAEASPPEVEVQFLDRADAMRHQGHVRLEA
;
A
#
# COMPACT_ATOMS: atom_id res chain seq x y z
N MET A 1 8.58 -24.93 -3.00
CA MET A 1 7.99 -23.65 -2.61
C MET A 1 8.09 -22.74 -3.81
N GLN A 2 7.03 -22.01 -4.16
CA GLN A 2 7.05 -21.21 -5.39
C GLN A 2 7.24 -19.72 -5.06
N TYR A 3 6.49 -19.19 -4.10
CA TYR A 3 6.53 -17.78 -3.75
C TYR A 3 6.65 -17.57 -2.24
N GLY A 4 7.18 -16.42 -1.89
CA GLY A 4 7.37 -15.99 -0.53
C GLY A 4 8.70 -16.44 0.06
N PRO A 5 8.88 -16.20 1.32
CA PRO A 5 7.90 -15.60 2.21
C PRO A 5 7.84 -14.08 2.08
N ALA A 6 6.72 -13.48 2.52
CA ALA A 6 6.52 -12.03 2.57
C ALA A 6 5.88 -11.63 3.89
N ALA A 7 6.36 -10.54 4.51
CA ALA A 7 5.80 -10.00 5.74
C ALA A 7 4.84 -8.85 5.46
N PHE A 8 3.62 -8.94 5.99
CA PHE A 8 2.57 -7.94 5.86
C PHE A 8 2.07 -7.47 7.21
N GLU A 9 1.46 -6.29 7.24
CA GLU A 9 0.75 -5.77 8.42
C GLU A 9 1.56 -5.86 9.71
N VAL A 10 2.82 -5.47 9.62
CA VAL A 10 3.76 -5.52 10.74
C VAL A 10 3.36 -4.47 11.79
N THR A 11 3.27 -4.88 13.04
CA THR A 11 3.03 -3.99 14.18
C THR A 11 4.23 -3.95 15.10
N SER A 12 4.11 -3.36 16.28
CA SER A 12 5.17 -3.43 17.30
C SER A 12 5.37 -4.85 17.86
N ARG A 13 4.35 -5.72 17.76
CA ARG A 13 4.36 -7.04 18.42
C ARG A 13 3.91 -8.19 17.54
N SER A 14 3.58 -7.94 16.27
CA SER A 14 3.08 -9.00 15.40
C SER A 14 3.33 -8.71 13.92
N ALA A 15 3.29 -9.75 13.08
CA ALA A 15 3.33 -9.67 11.63
C ALA A 15 2.46 -10.77 11.00
N LEU A 16 1.96 -10.55 9.78
CA LEU A 16 1.38 -11.60 8.95
C LEU A 16 2.46 -12.11 7.99
N ILE A 17 2.78 -13.38 8.03
CA ILE A 17 3.75 -13.98 7.11
C ILE A 17 3.03 -14.82 6.09
N TRP A 18 3.11 -14.37 4.85
CA TRP A 18 2.49 -15.00 3.70
C TRP A 18 3.46 -15.90 2.93
N HIS A 19 2.91 -16.99 2.40
CA HIS A 19 3.65 -17.90 1.52
C HIS A 19 2.67 -18.67 0.63
N ARG A 20 3.20 -19.28 -0.42
CA ARG A 20 2.46 -20.16 -1.33
C ARG A 20 3.25 -21.43 -1.64
N LEU A 21 2.60 -22.57 -1.59
CA LEU A 21 3.15 -23.83 -2.09
C LEU A 21 2.72 -24.07 -3.54
N LEU A 22 3.40 -25.01 -4.22
CA LEU A 22 3.02 -25.47 -5.57
C LEU A 22 1.86 -26.45 -5.58
N ARG A 23 1.60 -27.09 -4.45
CA ARG A 23 0.62 -28.13 -4.27
C ARG A 23 0.17 -28.20 -2.82
N ARG A 24 -0.92 -28.91 -2.59
CA ARG A 24 -1.41 -29.18 -1.23
C ARG A 24 -0.29 -29.70 -0.33
N GLY A 25 -0.22 -29.19 0.87
CA GLY A 25 0.79 -29.56 1.85
C GLY A 25 0.60 -28.87 3.18
N ARG A 26 1.49 -29.19 4.12
CA ARG A 26 1.57 -28.53 5.42
C ARG A 26 2.92 -27.84 5.57
N LEU A 27 2.93 -26.71 6.20
CA LEU A 27 4.13 -25.96 6.49
C LEU A 27 4.01 -25.19 7.81
N HIS A 28 5.14 -24.90 8.41
CA HIS A 28 5.27 -23.98 9.53
C HIS A 28 6.31 -22.90 9.20
N LEU A 29 6.35 -21.87 10.03
CA LEU A 29 7.39 -20.83 9.95
C LEU A 29 8.45 -21.09 11.02
N GLU A 30 9.71 -20.94 10.64
CA GLU A 30 10.81 -20.67 11.56
C GLU A 30 11.08 -19.17 11.56
N TYR A 31 11.29 -18.56 12.73
CA TYR A 31 11.63 -17.14 12.84
C TYR A 31 12.62 -16.90 13.99
N ALA A 32 13.48 -15.91 13.83
CA ALA A 32 14.54 -15.60 14.79
C ALA A 32 14.93 -14.12 14.69
N THR A 33 15.64 -13.61 15.68
CA THR A 33 16.30 -12.29 15.64
C THR A 33 17.71 -12.34 15.07
N ASP A 34 18.20 -13.53 14.72
CA ASP A 34 19.49 -13.76 14.07
C ASP A 34 19.30 -14.44 12.70
N ALA A 35 20.13 -14.08 11.73
CA ALA A 35 20.04 -14.57 10.36
C ALA A 35 20.40 -16.06 10.21
N ASP A 36 21.11 -16.63 11.18
CA ASP A 36 21.55 -18.02 11.17
C ASP A 36 20.50 -18.96 11.80
N PHE A 37 19.42 -18.40 12.35
CA PHE A 37 18.35 -19.14 13.03
C PHE A 37 18.85 -20.00 14.20
N ALA A 38 19.89 -19.54 14.92
CA ALA A 38 20.46 -20.25 16.06
C ALA A 38 19.48 -20.35 17.23
N THR A 39 18.59 -19.35 17.37
CA THR A 39 17.57 -19.28 18.42
C THR A 39 16.15 -19.29 17.82
N ALA A 40 15.97 -20.05 16.73
CA ALA A 40 14.70 -20.06 16.01
C ALA A 40 13.54 -20.59 16.85
N GLU A 41 12.45 -19.84 16.81
CA GLU A 41 11.12 -20.29 17.20
C GLU A 41 10.35 -20.79 15.99
N ALA A 42 9.34 -21.64 16.22
CA ALA A 42 8.51 -22.19 15.16
C ALA A 42 7.01 -21.97 15.46
N THR A 43 6.24 -21.71 14.41
CA THR A 43 4.78 -21.65 14.52
C THR A 43 4.18 -23.05 14.44
N PRO A 44 2.91 -23.24 14.88
CA PRO A 44 2.14 -24.41 14.50
C PRO A 44 2.05 -24.55 12.97
N ALA A 45 2.00 -25.80 12.48
CA ALA A 45 1.88 -26.02 11.05
C ALA A 45 0.45 -25.75 10.56
N VAL A 46 0.35 -25.16 9.37
CA VAL A 46 -0.91 -24.92 8.67
C VAL A 46 -0.98 -25.74 7.38
N GLU A 47 -2.19 -26.13 7.01
CA GLU A 47 -2.47 -26.77 5.73
C GLU A 47 -2.79 -25.73 4.66
N VAL A 48 -2.26 -25.91 3.45
CA VAL A 48 -2.59 -25.13 2.26
C VAL A 48 -3.14 -26.02 1.16
N GLY A 49 -4.09 -25.54 0.40
CA GLY A 49 -4.78 -26.31 -0.64
C GLY A 49 -5.42 -25.41 -1.70
N GLU A 50 -6.17 -26.05 -2.58
CA GLU A 50 -6.78 -25.43 -3.78
C GLU A 50 -7.78 -24.31 -3.42
N THR A 51 -8.43 -24.42 -2.26
CA THR A 51 -9.45 -23.44 -1.82
C THR A 51 -8.89 -22.03 -1.68
N THR A 52 -7.61 -21.91 -1.35
CA THR A 52 -6.88 -20.62 -1.21
C THR A 52 -5.76 -20.50 -2.22
N ASP A 53 -5.82 -21.18 -3.35
CA ASP A 53 -4.73 -21.25 -4.33
C ASP A 53 -3.36 -21.57 -3.70
N PHE A 54 -3.38 -22.49 -2.74
CA PHE A 54 -2.19 -22.94 -1.98
C PHE A 54 -1.49 -21.85 -1.18
N THR A 55 -2.14 -20.70 -0.95
CA THR A 55 -1.63 -19.62 -0.11
C THR A 55 -2.02 -19.81 1.36
N ALA A 56 -1.20 -19.29 2.25
CA ALA A 56 -1.57 -19.07 3.65
C ALA A 56 -0.88 -17.79 4.18
N ALA A 57 -1.52 -17.17 5.17
CA ALA A 57 -0.92 -16.12 5.97
C ALA A 57 -0.98 -16.53 7.45
N GLN A 58 0.17 -16.66 8.08
CA GLN A 58 0.29 -17.01 9.50
C GLN A 58 0.66 -15.78 10.33
N VAL A 59 0.04 -15.65 11.49
CA VAL A 59 0.36 -14.59 12.44
C VAL A 59 1.60 -15.00 13.23
N LEU A 60 2.64 -14.16 13.22
CA LEU A 60 3.64 -14.12 14.27
C LEU A 60 3.15 -13.11 15.31
N ASP A 61 3.09 -13.50 16.56
CA ASP A 61 2.63 -12.67 17.68
C ASP A 61 3.61 -12.71 18.84
N GLY A 62 3.47 -11.79 19.81
CA GLY A 62 4.37 -11.71 20.95
C GLY A 62 5.78 -11.21 20.62
N LEU A 63 5.98 -10.60 19.47
CA LEU A 63 7.29 -10.10 19.03
C LEU A 63 7.76 -8.93 19.88
N ALA A 64 9.09 -8.74 19.98
CA ALA A 64 9.68 -7.58 20.62
C ALA A 64 9.60 -6.33 19.74
N PRO A 65 9.25 -5.14 20.27
CA PRO A 65 9.19 -3.90 19.51
C PRO A 65 10.55 -3.43 19.01
N GLY A 66 10.56 -2.76 17.83
CA GLY A 66 11.75 -2.16 17.24
C GLY A 66 12.85 -3.16 16.86
N ARG A 67 12.51 -4.43 16.71
CA ARG A 67 13.46 -5.51 16.44
C ARG A 67 13.36 -5.97 14.98
N GLU A 68 14.50 -6.36 14.44
CA GLU A 68 14.56 -7.09 13.16
C GLU A 68 14.36 -8.58 13.41
N TYR A 69 13.53 -9.19 12.55
CA TYR A 69 13.26 -10.63 12.54
C TYR A 69 13.55 -11.19 11.16
N PHE A 70 14.17 -12.37 11.15
CA PHE A 70 14.35 -13.22 9.99
C PHE A 70 13.35 -14.36 10.06
N TYR A 71 12.80 -14.77 8.93
CA TYR A 71 11.78 -15.82 8.88
C TYR A 71 11.87 -16.61 7.59
N ARG A 72 11.44 -17.86 7.65
CA ARG A 72 11.34 -18.75 6.49
C ARG A 72 10.25 -19.79 6.71
N ALA A 73 9.68 -20.31 5.62
CA ALA A 73 8.74 -21.41 5.70
C ALA A 73 9.48 -22.76 5.59
N VAL A 74 8.98 -23.76 6.32
CA VAL A 74 9.49 -25.14 6.32
C VAL A 74 8.35 -26.06 5.96
N VAL A 75 8.51 -26.86 4.90
CA VAL A 75 7.50 -27.81 4.42
C VAL A 75 7.59 -29.09 5.24
N GLU A 76 6.50 -29.47 5.92
CA GLU A 76 6.45 -30.71 6.68
C GLU A 76 6.67 -31.96 5.80
N GLY A 77 7.23 -32.98 6.36
CA GLY A 77 7.54 -34.25 5.70
C GLY A 77 8.85 -34.22 4.88
N SER A 78 9.09 -33.18 4.10
CA SER A 78 10.34 -33.06 3.34
C SER A 78 11.43 -32.26 4.09
N GLY A 79 11.06 -31.43 5.05
CA GLY A 79 11.97 -30.50 5.72
C GLY A 79 12.53 -29.41 4.80
N ALA A 80 11.96 -29.26 3.59
CA ALA A 80 12.42 -28.26 2.62
C ALA A 80 12.18 -26.83 3.16
N ARG A 81 13.27 -26.04 3.21
CA ARG A 81 13.24 -24.65 3.65
C ARG A 81 13.11 -23.71 2.46
N GLY A 82 12.27 -22.68 2.62
CA GLY A 82 12.15 -21.61 1.65
C GLY A 82 13.22 -20.55 1.79
N PRO A 83 13.19 -19.54 0.91
CA PRO A 83 14.05 -18.38 1.06
C PRO A 83 13.79 -17.67 2.39
N VAL A 84 14.81 -16.95 2.86
CA VAL A 84 14.73 -16.15 4.08
C VAL A 84 14.18 -14.77 3.74
N GLY A 85 13.18 -14.33 4.49
CA GLY A 85 12.71 -12.95 4.51
C GLY A 85 13.10 -12.28 5.83
N ARG A 86 12.98 -10.96 5.87
CA ARG A 86 13.17 -10.15 7.07
C ARG A 86 12.18 -9.01 7.15
N PHE A 87 11.90 -8.58 8.37
CA PHE A 87 11.13 -7.37 8.64
C PHE A 87 11.57 -6.76 9.98
N ARG A 88 11.23 -5.50 10.18
CA ARG A 88 11.41 -4.83 11.48
C ARG A 88 10.05 -4.51 12.08
N THR A 89 9.85 -4.83 13.35
CA THR A 89 8.65 -4.43 14.12
C THR A 89 8.69 -2.92 14.38
N ALA A 90 7.51 -2.31 14.47
CA ALA A 90 7.40 -0.91 14.86
C ALA A 90 7.94 -0.69 16.29
N PRO A 91 8.61 0.43 16.58
CA PRO A 91 9.07 0.74 17.92
C PRO A 91 7.88 1.13 18.83
N GLU A 92 8.04 1.02 20.15
CA GLU A 92 7.11 1.57 21.16
C GLU A 92 7.52 2.96 21.64
N THR A 93 8.71 3.42 21.29
CA THR A 93 9.21 4.77 21.53
C THR A 93 9.26 5.57 20.25
N THR A 94 9.24 6.89 20.37
CA THR A 94 9.47 7.75 19.20
C THR A 94 10.88 7.53 18.67
N ALA A 95 11.02 7.36 17.37
CA ALA A 95 12.29 7.20 16.70
C ALA A 95 12.18 7.68 15.25
N GLU A 96 13.29 8.12 14.67
CA GLU A 96 13.39 8.34 13.23
C GLU A 96 13.19 7.00 12.48
N PHE A 97 12.41 7.04 11.41
CA PHE A 97 12.27 5.90 10.53
C PHE A 97 12.08 6.33 9.07
N THR A 98 12.36 5.40 8.15
CA THR A 98 12.11 5.58 6.73
C THR A 98 11.11 4.56 6.24
N PHE A 99 10.24 4.99 5.33
CA PHE A 99 9.38 4.08 4.57
C PHE A 99 9.29 4.53 3.12
N GLY A 100 8.81 3.66 2.26
CA GLY A 100 8.58 4.00 0.87
C GLY A 100 7.16 3.72 0.44
N PHE A 101 6.71 4.37 -0.65
CA PHE A 101 5.46 4.04 -1.28
C PHE A 101 5.51 4.21 -2.81
N SER A 102 4.67 3.46 -3.48
CA SER A 102 4.35 3.57 -4.91
C SER A 102 3.09 2.75 -5.18
N GLY A 103 2.68 2.61 -6.44
CA GLY A 103 1.57 1.78 -6.88
C GLY A 103 1.78 1.30 -8.32
N ASP A 104 0.75 0.74 -8.92
CA ASP A 104 0.62 0.49 -10.35
C ASP A 104 1.67 -0.51 -10.87
N LEU A 105 1.43 -1.81 -10.58
CA LEU A 105 2.28 -2.95 -10.97
C LEU A 105 1.62 -3.74 -12.11
N GLU A 106 1.79 -3.32 -13.34
CA GLU A 106 1.20 -3.98 -14.51
C GLU A 106 2.18 -5.02 -15.10
N ALA A 107 1.77 -6.29 -15.16
CA ALA A 107 2.60 -7.41 -15.55
C ALA A 107 3.22 -7.28 -16.95
N GLY A 108 2.54 -6.60 -17.89
CA GLY A 108 3.06 -6.34 -19.22
C GLY A 108 4.29 -5.42 -19.26
N HIS A 109 4.60 -4.76 -18.14
CA HIS A 109 5.75 -3.88 -17.98
C HIS A 109 6.87 -4.49 -17.10
N GLN A 110 6.80 -5.79 -16.81
CA GLN A 110 7.90 -6.49 -16.12
C GLN A 110 9.19 -6.46 -16.97
N PRO A 111 10.38 -6.56 -16.33
CA PRO A 111 10.62 -6.78 -14.90
C PRO A 111 10.49 -5.51 -14.05
N PHE A 112 10.03 -5.65 -12.80
CA PHE A 112 9.83 -4.54 -11.85
C PHE A 112 11.13 -4.05 -11.20
N THR A 113 12.13 -3.71 -12.01
CA THR A 113 13.51 -3.41 -11.56
C THR A 113 13.59 -2.26 -10.56
N LEU A 114 12.61 -1.34 -10.56
CA LEU A 114 12.50 -0.26 -9.57
C LEU A 114 12.53 -0.79 -8.14
N LEU A 115 11.90 -1.94 -7.89
CA LEU A 115 11.77 -2.52 -6.56
C LEU A 115 13.09 -3.00 -5.96
N ASP A 116 14.11 -3.28 -6.78
CA ASP A 116 15.46 -3.55 -6.27
C ASP A 116 16.09 -2.32 -5.63
N HIS A 117 15.82 -1.13 -6.17
CA HIS A 117 16.29 0.12 -5.57
C HIS A 117 15.63 0.31 -4.21
N VAL A 118 14.29 0.12 -4.13
CA VAL A 118 13.57 0.17 -2.86
C VAL A 118 14.18 -0.79 -1.83
N ALA A 119 14.41 -2.05 -2.22
CA ALA A 119 15.00 -3.06 -1.33
C ALA A 119 16.42 -2.68 -0.85
N ARG A 120 17.25 -2.07 -1.72
CA ARG A 120 18.61 -1.61 -1.35
C ARG A 120 18.59 -0.42 -0.41
N HIS A 121 17.61 0.50 -0.52
CA HIS A 121 17.45 1.61 0.41
C HIS A 121 17.01 1.16 1.81
N GLY A 122 16.56 -0.06 1.97
CA GLY A 122 16.25 -0.70 3.25
C GLY A 122 15.21 0.04 4.10
N PRO A 123 14.04 0.40 3.56
CA PRO A 123 13.01 1.08 4.34
C PRO A 123 12.51 0.17 5.47
N SER A 124 12.01 0.76 6.55
CA SER A 124 11.37 0.03 7.65
C SER A 124 10.17 -0.77 7.15
N PHE A 125 9.44 -0.23 6.18
CA PHE A 125 8.38 -0.90 5.46
C PHE A 125 8.12 -0.21 4.11
N PHE A 126 7.36 -0.88 3.25
CA PHE A 126 6.92 -0.35 1.96
C PHE A 126 5.38 -0.37 1.87
N VAL A 127 4.80 0.63 1.22
CA VAL A 127 3.35 0.73 1.00
C VAL A 127 3.07 0.67 -0.51
N ILE A 128 2.19 -0.26 -0.91
CA ILE A 128 1.68 -0.34 -2.28
C ILE A 128 0.28 0.25 -2.30
N LEU A 129 0.11 1.38 -2.98
CA LEU A 129 -1.10 2.19 -2.97
C LEU A 129 -2.10 1.82 -4.07
N GLY A 130 -2.30 0.52 -4.29
CA GLY A 130 -3.25 0.01 -5.26
C GLY A 130 -2.60 -0.48 -6.55
N ASP A 131 -3.44 -1.05 -7.40
CA ASP A 131 -3.05 -1.68 -8.66
C ASP A 131 -1.92 -2.69 -8.49
N THR A 132 -2.09 -3.53 -7.48
CA THR A 132 -1.15 -4.62 -7.16
C THR A 132 -1.16 -5.71 -8.22
N ALA A 133 -2.21 -5.76 -9.04
CA ALA A 133 -2.35 -6.61 -10.22
C ALA A 133 -3.42 -6.04 -11.15
N TYR A 134 -3.14 -5.99 -12.46
CA TYR A 134 -4.07 -5.55 -13.48
C TYR A 134 -4.91 -6.74 -13.96
N CYS A 135 -5.94 -7.09 -13.18
CA CYS A 135 -6.75 -8.29 -13.43
C CYS A 135 -7.62 -8.17 -14.68
N ASP A 136 -7.99 -6.98 -15.10
CA ASP A 136 -8.82 -6.68 -16.27
C ASP A 136 -8.02 -6.34 -17.54
N VAL A 137 -6.70 -6.52 -17.51
CA VAL A 137 -5.80 -6.24 -18.64
C VAL A 137 -5.14 -7.54 -19.13
N PRO A 138 -5.14 -7.82 -20.46
CA PRO A 138 -5.86 -7.08 -21.50
C PRO A 138 -7.36 -7.36 -21.49
N ARG A 139 -8.17 -6.35 -21.81
CA ARG A 139 -9.64 -6.41 -21.70
C ARG A 139 -10.31 -7.51 -22.53
N ASP A 140 -9.73 -7.86 -23.66
CA ASP A 140 -10.23 -8.91 -24.57
C ASP A 140 -10.00 -10.33 -24.03
N ARG A 141 -9.23 -10.48 -22.96
CA ARG A 141 -8.95 -11.74 -22.26
C ARG A 141 -9.45 -11.76 -20.81
N PHE A 142 -10.16 -10.70 -20.41
CA PHE A 142 -10.69 -10.62 -19.07
C PHE A 142 -11.84 -11.61 -18.85
N GLU A 143 -11.71 -12.46 -17.85
CA GLU A 143 -12.74 -13.41 -17.40
C GLU A 143 -13.03 -13.15 -15.93
N PRO A 144 -14.26 -12.80 -15.52
CA PRO A 144 -14.61 -12.52 -14.14
C PRO A 144 -14.74 -13.83 -13.31
N THR A 145 -13.69 -14.63 -13.29
CA THR A 145 -13.59 -15.86 -12.52
C THR A 145 -12.48 -15.77 -11.46
N LEU A 146 -12.64 -16.46 -10.33
CA LEU A 146 -11.63 -16.45 -9.28
C LEU A 146 -10.27 -16.94 -9.77
N ASP A 147 -10.25 -17.94 -10.66
CA ASP A 147 -8.99 -18.46 -11.20
C ASP A 147 -8.27 -17.45 -12.10
N HIS A 148 -9.02 -16.67 -12.88
CA HIS A 148 -8.44 -15.57 -13.66
C HIS A 148 -7.79 -14.53 -12.75
N TYR A 149 -8.49 -14.05 -11.71
CA TYR A 149 -7.94 -13.10 -10.75
C TYR A 149 -6.69 -13.64 -10.04
N ARG A 150 -6.73 -14.90 -9.60
CA ARG A 150 -5.57 -15.59 -9.00
C ARG A 150 -4.40 -15.68 -9.97
N THR A 151 -4.67 -15.96 -11.24
CA THR A 151 -3.64 -16.00 -12.30
C THR A 151 -2.95 -14.67 -12.43
N LYS A 152 -3.69 -13.56 -12.46
CA LYS A 152 -3.12 -12.21 -12.54
C LYS A 152 -2.25 -11.85 -11.35
N HIS A 153 -2.66 -12.21 -10.16
CA HIS A 153 -1.80 -12.06 -8.98
C HIS A 153 -0.54 -12.92 -9.06
N ARG A 154 -0.64 -14.17 -9.58
CA ARG A 154 0.53 -15.03 -9.78
C ARG A 154 1.52 -14.42 -10.77
N GLU A 155 1.03 -13.87 -11.90
CA GLU A 155 1.89 -13.19 -12.89
C GLU A 155 2.79 -12.14 -12.25
N ASN A 156 2.25 -11.32 -11.34
CA ASN A 156 3.06 -10.34 -10.60
C ASN A 156 3.99 -10.99 -9.57
N ARG A 157 3.54 -12.04 -8.87
CA ARG A 157 4.35 -12.75 -7.88
C ARG A 157 5.51 -13.53 -8.47
N ASP A 158 5.46 -13.84 -9.78
CA ASP A 158 6.56 -14.49 -10.52
C ASP A 158 7.73 -13.52 -10.78
N ASP A 159 7.53 -12.19 -10.63
CA ASP A 159 8.60 -11.22 -10.81
C ASP A 159 9.62 -11.29 -9.66
N PRO A 160 10.92 -11.54 -9.98
CA PRO A 160 11.94 -11.71 -8.95
C PRO A 160 12.28 -10.42 -8.20
N HIS A 161 12.01 -9.25 -8.77
CA HIS A 161 12.27 -7.96 -8.12
C HIS A 161 11.19 -7.68 -7.05
N LEU A 162 9.92 -7.99 -7.36
CA LEU A 162 8.84 -7.95 -6.36
C LEU A 162 9.11 -8.96 -5.23
N ALA A 163 9.52 -10.18 -5.56
CA ALA A 163 9.86 -11.19 -4.55
C ALA A 163 10.99 -10.71 -3.62
N ARG A 164 12.03 -10.05 -4.16
CA ARG A 164 13.13 -9.49 -3.35
C ARG A 164 12.67 -8.36 -2.44
N LEU A 165 11.83 -7.44 -2.92
CA LEU A 165 11.27 -6.39 -2.07
C LEU A 165 10.47 -6.99 -0.91
N LEU A 166 9.56 -7.91 -1.21
CA LEU A 166 8.68 -8.53 -0.22
C LEU A 166 9.44 -9.37 0.82
N ALA A 167 10.61 -9.88 0.46
CA ALA A 167 11.52 -10.55 1.40
C ALA A 167 12.39 -9.57 2.20
N ALA A 168 12.56 -8.32 1.75
CA ALA A 168 13.50 -7.37 2.34
C ALA A 168 12.91 -6.51 3.46
N CYS A 169 11.60 -6.29 3.49
CA CYS A 169 10.93 -5.46 4.50
C CYS A 169 9.44 -5.81 4.65
N GLY A 170 8.84 -5.33 5.73
CA GLY A 170 7.39 -5.39 5.91
C GLY A 170 6.66 -4.60 4.82
N THR A 171 5.52 -5.09 4.36
CA THR A 171 4.72 -4.44 3.30
C THR A 171 3.29 -4.23 3.76
N TYR A 172 2.73 -3.07 3.41
CA TYR A 172 1.30 -2.79 3.51
C TYR A 172 0.77 -2.58 2.10
N ALA A 173 -0.32 -3.23 1.76
CA ALA A 173 -0.95 -3.08 0.47
C ALA A 173 -2.39 -2.64 0.61
N MET A 174 -2.86 -1.84 -0.31
CA MET A 174 -4.27 -1.58 -0.54
C MET A 174 -4.61 -1.92 -1.98
N TRP A 175 -5.86 -2.04 -2.29
CA TRP A 175 -6.30 -2.19 -3.67
C TRP A 175 -6.69 -0.84 -4.29
N ASP A 176 -6.75 -0.81 -5.61
CA ASP A 176 -7.44 0.22 -6.37
C ASP A 176 -8.46 -0.43 -7.32
N ASP A 177 -8.58 -0.04 -8.56
CA ASP A 177 -9.62 -0.56 -9.44
C ASP A 177 -9.20 -1.82 -10.19
N HIS A 178 -7.98 -1.93 -10.64
CA HIS A 178 -7.56 -3.05 -11.49
C HIS A 178 -7.56 -4.41 -10.79
N GLU A 179 -7.64 -4.47 -9.46
CA GLU A 179 -7.89 -5.71 -8.73
C GLU A 179 -9.32 -6.25 -8.90
N VAL A 180 -10.24 -5.45 -9.44
CA VAL A 180 -11.64 -5.84 -9.71
C VAL A 180 -12.03 -5.55 -11.15
N GLY A 181 -11.71 -4.35 -11.64
CA GLY A 181 -11.97 -3.89 -13.00
C GLY A 181 -11.94 -2.37 -13.06
N ASN A 182 -11.35 -1.86 -14.13
CA ASN A 182 -11.09 -0.42 -14.33
C ASN A 182 -12.28 0.47 -13.95
N ASP A 183 -12.00 1.49 -13.13
CA ASP A 183 -12.97 2.47 -12.64
C ASP A 183 -14.14 1.87 -11.82
N PHE A 184 -14.01 0.67 -11.22
CA PHE A 184 -15.14 0.06 -10.51
C PHE A 184 -15.66 0.90 -9.34
N ASP A 185 -16.94 0.77 -9.07
CA ASP A 185 -17.64 1.37 -7.94
C ASP A 185 -18.48 0.32 -7.18
N SER A 186 -19.21 0.75 -6.17
CA SER A 186 -20.00 -0.14 -5.29
C SER A 186 -21.02 -1.05 -5.99
N THR A 187 -21.29 -0.82 -7.25
CA THR A 187 -22.25 -1.63 -8.04
C THR A 187 -21.60 -2.75 -8.84
N ASN A 188 -20.26 -2.84 -8.85
CA ASN A 188 -19.58 -3.86 -9.62
C ASN A 188 -19.79 -5.27 -9.03
N PRO A 189 -20.37 -6.22 -9.79
CA PRO A 189 -20.68 -7.55 -9.29
C PRO A 189 -19.44 -8.41 -8.97
N ASN A 190 -18.27 -8.04 -9.47
CA ASN A 190 -17.02 -8.80 -9.30
C ASN A 190 -16.27 -8.45 -8.01
N ILE A 191 -16.73 -7.46 -7.23
CA ILE A 191 -16.10 -7.06 -5.95
C ILE A 191 -15.82 -8.26 -5.04
N PRO A 192 -16.75 -9.22 -4.80
CA PRO A 192 -16.47 -10.34 -3.91
C PRO A 192 -15.32 -11.23 -4.40
N ILE A 193 -15.24 -11.47 -5.72
CA ILE A 193 -14.22 -12.33 -6.33
C ILE A 193 -12.86 -11.63 -6.31
N GLY A 194 -12.79 -10.37 -6.78
CA GLY A 194 -11.55 -9.58 -6.76
C GLY A 194 -11.01 -9.42 -5.34
N ARG A 195 -11.89 -9.11 -4.36
CA ARG A 195 -11.51 -9.00 -2.96
C ARG A 195 -10.98 -10.32 -2.38
N GLN A 196 -11.57 -11.45 -2.75
CA GLN A 196 -11.07 -12.76 -2.33
C GLN A 196 -9.66 -12.98 -2.86
N ALA A 197 -9.43 -12.82 -4.16
CA ALA A 197 -8.11 -12.98 -4.77
C ALA A 197 -7.09 -11.99 -4.17
N PHE A 198 -7.47 -10.72 -4.01
CA PHE A 198 -6.61 -9.73 -3.35
C PHE A 198 -6.17 -10.19 -1.97
N ARG A 199 -7.10 -10.62 -1.10
CA ARG A 199 -6.77 -11.08 0.25
C ARG A 199 -5.92 -12.35 0.30
N GLU A 200 -6.06 -13.24 -0.69
CA GLU A 200 -5.24 -14.44 -0.81
C GLU A 200 -3.78 -14.10 -1.14
N TYR A 201 -3.53 -13.03 -1.90
CA TYR A 201 -2.18 -12.63 -2.32
C TYR A 201 -1.60 -11.45 -1.53
N TRP A 202 -2.44 -10.59 -1.00
CA TRP A 202 -2.09 -9.42 -0.19
C TRP A 202 -2.86 -9.49 1.12
N PRO A 203 -2.41 -10.32 2.07
CA PRO A 203 -3.12 -10.47 3.34
C PRO A 203 -3.15 -9.15 4.09
N VAL A 204 -4.36 -8.75 4.46
CA VAL A 204 -4.63 -7.53 5.20
C VAL A 204 -5.39 -7.85 6.48
N ARG A 205 -5.11 -7.14 7.56
CA ARG A 205 -5.91 -7.21 8.78
C ARG A 205 -7.20 -6.44 8.54
N GLY A 206 -8.27 -7.15 8.17
CA GLY A 206 -9.61 -6.57 8.13
C GLY A 206 -10.18 -6.30 9.52
N ALA A 207 -11.36 -5.69 9.58
CA ALA A 207 -12.14 -5.66 10.82
C ALA A 207 -12.41 -7.09 11.30
N VAL A 208 -12.31 -7.33 12.60
CA VAL A 208 -12.48 -8.67 13.20
C VAL A 208 -13.86 -9.24 12.85
N ASP A 209 -14.87 -8.38 12.81
CA ASP A 209 -16.27 -8.76 12.64
C ASP A 209 -16.75 -8.71 11.17
N ASP A 210 -15.93 -8.16 10.26
CA ASP A 210 -16.32 -7.99 8.85
C ASP A 210 -15.11 -8.14 7.92
N PRO A 211 -14.88 -9.32 7.36
CA PRO A 211 -13.75 -9.58 6.46
C PRO A 211 -13.87 -8.84 5.12
N SER A 212 -15.01 -8.21 4.82
CA SER A 212 -15.16 -7.39 3.62
C SER A 212 -14.52 -6.00 3.77
N VAL A 213 -14.29 -5.53 4.99
CA VAL A 213 -13.66 -4.24 5.27
C VAL A 213 -12.15 -4.31 5.01
N LEU A 214 -11.67 -3.47 4.11
CA LEU A 214 -10.24 -3.37 3.76
C LEU A 214 -9.61 -2.08 4.32
N TYR A 215 -10.41 -1.03 4.60
CA TYR A 215 -9.88 0.16 5.24
C TYR A 215 -9.49 -0.13 6.70
N ARG A 216 -8.36 0.41 7.12
CA ARG A 216 -7.77 0.09 8.42
C ARG A 216 -6.76 1.14 8.87
N ARG A 217 -6.33 1.05 10.12
CA ARG A 217 -5.30 1.91 10.71
C ARG A 217 -4.16 1.06 11.24
N PHE A 218 -2.95 1.57 11.10
CA PHE A 218 -1.78 1.08 11.82
C PHE A 218 -0.94 2.26 12.31
N SER A 219 -0.07 2.02 13.27
CA SER A 219 0.84 3.02 13.83
C SER A 219 2.28 2.55 13.70
N TRP A 220 3.18 3.46 13.42
CA TRP A 220 4.61 3.19 13.48
C TRP A 220 5.20 3.93 14.70
N GLY A 221 5.09 3.28 15.84
CA GLY A 221 5.36 3.88 17.13
C GLY A 221 4.47 5.09 17.42
N PRO A 222 4.89 5.95 18.37
CA PRO A 222 4.18 7.21 18.63
C PRO A 222 4.38 8.28 17.55
N ALA A 223 5.31 8.07 16.61
CA ALA A 223 5.71 9.06 15.61
C ALA A 223 4.67 9.27 14.51
N ALA A 224 3.98 8.21 14.08
CA ALA A 224 3.07 8.30 12.95
C ALA A 224 1.90 7.30 13.01
N ASP A 225 0.73 7.77 12.61
CA ASP A 225 -0.46 6.97 12.35
C ASP A 225 -0.76 6.93 10.85
N PHE A 226 -1.17 5.77 10.37
CA PHE A 226 -1.49 5.53 8.97
C PHE A 226 -2.94 5.07 8.82
N PHE A 227 -3.70 5.76 7.99
CA PHE A 227 -5.11 5.49 7.71
C PHE A 227 -5.23 4.99 6.27
N VAL A 228 -5.34 3.69 6.09
CA VAL A 228 -5.50 3.05 4.77
C VAL A 228 -6.96 3.13 4.36
N LEU A 229 -7.25 3.85 3.29
CA LEU A 229 -8.60 4.00 2.77
C LEU A 229 -8.96 2.87 1.80
N ASP A 230 -10.25 2.74 1.54
CA ASP A 230 -10.83 1.98 0.45
C ASP A 230 -11.65 2.95 -0.39
N CYS A 231 -11.09 3.38 -1.49
CA CYS A 231 -11.68 4.39 -2.38
C CYS A 231 -12.59 3.78 -3.46
N ARG A 232 -12.85 2.47 -3.42
CA ARG A 232 -13.52 1.78 -4.52
C ARG A 232 -14.82 1.09 -4.12
N GLN A 233 -14.82 0.14 -3.17
CA GLN A 233 -16.01 -0.69 -2.94
C GLN A 233 -17.19 0.02 -2.30
N TYR A 234 -17.01 1.21 -1.73
CA TYR A 234 -18.07 1.98 -1.08
C TYR A 234 -18.50 3.21 -1.88
N ARG A 235 -17.78 3.54 -2.94
CA ARG A 235 -18.02 4.76 -3.67
C ARG A 235 -19.31 4.69 -4.50
N SER A 236 -20.01 5.82 -4.55
CA SER A 236 -21.15 5.99 -5.45
C SER A 236 -20.71 5.88 -6.92
N PRO A 237 -21.58 5.38 -7.80
CA PRO A 237 -21.30 5.41 -9.23
C PRO A 237 -20.88 6.81 -9.71
N ARG A 238 -19.88 6.86 -10.63
CA ARG A 238 -19.32 8.12 -11.13
C ARG A 238 -20.41 9.07 -11.66
N ARG A 239 -21.46 8.52 -12.28
CA ARG A 239 -22.59 9.28 -12.83
C ARG A 239 -23.69 9.60 -11.81
N ALA A 240 -23.55 9.15 -10.57
CA ALA A 240 -24.52 9.49 -9.54
C ALA A 240 -24.49 10.99 -9.25
N ASP A 241 -25.68 11.56 -9.09
CA ASP A 241 -25.87 12.96 -8.76
C ASP A 241 -26.38 13.14 -7.33
N GLY A 242 -26.27 14.36 -6.81
CA GLY A 242 -26.90 14.77 -5.56
C GLY A 242 -25.96 14.86 -4.36
N SER A 243 -26.57 15.18 -3.21
CA SER A 243 -25.85 15.43 -1.95
C SER A 243 -25.33 14.15 -1.28
N GLY A 244 -25.84 12.99 -1.69
CA GLY A 244 -25.45 11.70 -1.14
C GLY A 244 -24.28 11.02 -1.85
N LYS A 245 -23.70 11.63 -2.89
CA LYS A 245 -22.56 11.06 -3.60
C LYS A 245 -21.35 11.01 -2.69
N THR A 246 -20.75 9.81 -2.54
CA THR A 246 -19.68 9.53 -1.59
C THR A 246 -18.56 8.73 -2.24
N MET A 247 -17.31 8.96 -1.82
CA MET A 247 -16.14 8.13 -2.14
C MET A 247 -15.98 7.00 -1.11
N LEU A 248 -16.12 7.32 0.17
CA LEU A 248 -15.77 6.41 1.27
C LEU A 248 -17.00 5.68 1.86
N GLY A 249 -18.21 6.16 1.57
CA GLY A 249 -19.39 5.75 2.32
C GLY A 249 -19.42 6.33 3.75
N GLY A 250 -20.59 6.32 4.37
CA GLY A 250 -20.78 6.97 5.68
C GLY A 250 -19.95 6.36 6.81
N ARG A 251 -19.84 5.01 6.84
CA ARG A 251 -19.14 4.29 7.90
C ARG A 251 -17.63 4.57 7.88
N GLN A 252 -17.00 4.43 6.72
CA GLN A 252 -15.55 4.67 6.59
C GLN A 252 -15.22 6.16 6.81
N LYS A 253 -16.03 7.09 6.27
CA LYS A 253 -15.85 8.52 6.50
C LYS A 253 -15.89 8.87 7.99
N ALA A 254 -16.86 8.34 8.74
CA ALA A 254 -16.96 8.56 10.18
C ALA A 254 -15.74 7.98 10.93
N TRP A 255 -15.31 6.77 10.55
CA TRP A 255 -14.12 6.11 11.08
C TRP A 255 -12.85 6.94 10.84
N LEU A 256 -12.67 7.48 9.63
CA LEU A 256 -11.50 8.32 9.30
C LEU A 256 -11.48 9.60 10.14
N LYS A 257 -12.61 10.31 10.21
CA LYS A 257 -12.72 11.55 11.02
C LYS A 257 -12.41 11.30 12.49
N GLU A 258 -12.97 10.23 13.06
CA GLU A 258 -12.72 9.88 14.46
C GLU A 258 -11.26 9.45 14.68
N GLY A 259 -10.70 8.66 13.76
CA GLY A 259 -9.31 8.25 13.81
C GLY A 259 -8.34 9.43 13.77
N LEU A 260 -8.56 10.38 12.86
CA LEU A 260 -7.76 11.60 12.77
C LEU A 260 -7.88 12.47 14.03
N ARG A 261 -9.10 12.65 14.57
CA ARG A 261 -9.35 13.44 15.79
C ARG A 261 -8.68 12.82 17.02
N SER A 262 -8.75 11.50 17.15
CA SER A 262 -8.21 10.79 18.33
C SER A 262 -6.70 10.52 18.25
N SER A 263 -6.10 10.70 17.06
CA SER A 263 -4.67 10.48 16.87
C SER A 263 -3.83 11.50 17.64
N ARG A 264 -2.88 11.00 18.43
CA ARG A 264 -1.88 11.81 19.15
C ARG A 264 -0.53 11.85 18.44
N ALA A 265 -0.38 11.09 17.37
CA ALA A 265 0.87 11.12 16.59
C ALA A 265 1.07 12.49 15.93
N PRO A 266 2.29 13.04 15.89
CA PRO A 266 2.57 14.28 15.17
C PRO A 266 2.20 14.16 13.70
N PHE A 267 2.46 13.01 13.05
CA PHE A 267 2.12 12.80 11.65
C PHE A 267 0.98 11.79 11.46
N LYS A 268 0.06 12.13 10.56
CA LYS A 268 -1.14 11.34 10.21
C LYS A 268 -1.15 11.16 8.71
N PHE A 269 -0.70 10.00 8.25
CA PHE A 269 -0.69 9.66 6.83
C PHE A 269 -2.04 9.07 6.43
N VAL A 270 -2.72 9.71 5.48
CA VAL A 270 -3.94 9.19 4.85
C VAL A 270 -3.52 8.55 3.52
N LEU A 271 -3.64 7.24 3.43
CA LEU A 271 -3.28 6.45 2.26
C LEU A 271 -4.53 6.30 1.39
N SER A 272 -4.52 6.97 0.26
CA SER A 272 -5.61 6.96 -0.73
C SER A 272 -5.10 6.34 -2.03
N SER A 273 -5.79 5.37 -2.59
CA SER A 273 -5.35 4.81 -3.87
C SER A 273 -5.40 5.85 -4.99
N VAL A 274 -6.34 6.78 -4.91
CA VAL A 274 -6.57 7.84 -5.90
C VAL A 274 -6.24 9.23 -5.35
N PRO A 275 -5.73 10.18 -6.17
CA PRO A 275 -5.39 11.53 -5.71
C PRO A 275 -6.57 12.32 -5.15
N LEU A 276 -6.30 12.97 -4.01
CA LEU A 276 -7.23 13.89 -3.34
C LEU A 276 -7.36 15.22 -4.10
N HIS A 277 -6.22 15.75 -4.55
CA HIS A 277 -6.12 17.03 -5.21
C HIS A 277 -5.82 16.88 -6.71
N GLY A 278 -6.33 17.82 -7.48
CA GLY A 278 -5.98 17.97 -8.89
C GLY A 278 -7.09 17.61 -9.88
N PRO A 279 -6.87 17.89 -11.15
CA PRO A 279 -7.84 17.72 -12.23
C PRO A 279 -7.74 16.33 -12.87
N TRP A 280 -7.58 15.28 -12.08
CA TRP A 280 -7.28 13.93 -12.56
C TRP A 280 -8.48 13.19 -13.16
N GLY A 281 -9.64 13.85 -13.24
CA GLY A 281 -10.86 13.26 -13.78
C GLY A 281 -11.86 12.80 -12.70
N ALA A 282 -13.07 12.45 -13.16
CA ALA A 282 -14.21 12.17 -12.29
C ALA A 282 -14.13 10.81 -11.59
N ASP A 283 -13.16 9.99 -11.92
CA ASP A 283 -12.92 8.70 -11.28
C ASP A 283 -12.24 8.84 -9.90
N ARG A 284 -11.61 9.96 -9.66
CA ARG A 284 -10.85 10.29 -8.45
C ARG A 284 -11.63 11.26 -7.56
N TRP A 285 -11.02 11.78 -6.51
CA TRP A 285 -11.67 12.71 -5.58
C TRP A 285 -12.23 13.96 -6.27
N ALA A 286 -11.73 14.34 -7.44
CA ALA A 286 -12.31 15.41 -8.26
C ALA A 286 -13.77 15.13 -8.66
N GLY A 287 -14.16 13.86 -8.78
CA GLY A 287 -15.54 13.45 -9.02
C GLY A 287 -16.45 13.43 -7.78
N TYR A 288 -15.89 13.63 -6.59
CA TYR A 288 -16.58 13.61 -5.30
C TYR A 288 -16.30 14.87 -4.48
N PRO A 289 -16.42 16.07 -5.06
CA PRO A 289 -15.91 17.32 -4.47
C PRO A 289 -16.56 17.66 -3.13
N LYS A 290 -17.84 17.35 -2.95
CA LYS A 290 -18.54 17.64 -1.68
C LYS A 290 -17.93 16.89 -0.50
N GLU A 291 -17.65 15.62 -0.66
CA GLU A 291 -17.06 14.80 0.41
C GLU A 291 -15.59 15.17 0.64
N ARG A 292 -14.83 15.41 -0.44
CA ARG A 292 -13.46 15.93 -0.33
C ARG A 292 -13.42 17.22 0.46
N ASP A 293 -14.23 18.20 0.07
CA ASP A 293 -14.27 19.52 0.71
C ASP A 293 -14.77 19.44 2.17
N GLU A 294 -15.68 18.49 2.47
CA GLU A 294 -16.10 18.17 3.84
C GLU A 294 -14.93 17.67 4.69
N LEU A 295 -14.09 16.76 4.15
CA LEU A 295 -12.93 16.23 4.86
C LEU A 295 -11.87 17.31 5.09
N LEU A 296 -11.57 18.13 4.08
CA LEU A 296 -10.65 19.25 4.21
C LEU A 296 -11.14 20.30 5.21
N ALA A 297 -12.45 20.62 5.19
CA ALA A 297 -13.07 21.51 6.15
C ALA A 297 -13.00 20.93 7.58
N PHE A 298 -13.17 19.63 7.73
CA PHE A 298 -13.02 18.94 9.02
C PHE A 298 -11.59 19.07 9.56
N VAL A 299 -10.56 18.80 8.74
CA VAL A 299 -9.16 18.94 9.15
C VAL A 299 -8.88 20.36 9.67
N ARG A 300 -9.36 21.38 8.96
CA ARG A 300 -9.21 22.78 9.38
C ARG A 300 -9.99 23.12 10.66
N ALA A 301 -11.25 22.71 10.74
CA ALA A 301 -12.12 23.01 11.91
C ALA A 301 -11.59 22.41 13.21
N GLU A 302 -11.09 21.18 13.14
CA GLU A 302 -10.47 20.49 14.28
C GLU A 302 -9.01 20.91 14.52
N ARG A 303 -8.46 21.81 13.69
CA ARG A 303 -7.05 22.27 13.75
C ARG A 303 -6.04 21.11 13.77
N LEU A 304 -6.30 20.08 12.96
CA LEU A 304 -5.44 18.93 12.88
C LEU A 304 -4.15 19.27 12.12
N THR A 305 -3.00 19.03 12.75
CA THR A 305 -1.68 19.26 12.16
C THR A 305 -1.06 17.95 11.68
N GLY A 306 -0.10 18.03 10.74
CA GLY A 306 0.64 16.87 10.26
C GLY A 306 -0.19 15.85 9.49
N VAL A 307 -1.29 16.27 8.88
CA VAL A 307 -2.09 15.43 7.98
C VAL A 307 -1.45 15.46 6.59
N ILE A 308 -1.01 14.30 6.12
CA ILE A 308 -0.34 14.11 4.84
C ILE A 308 -1.09 13.04 4.06
N VAL A 309 -1.44 13.30 2.81
CA VAL A 309 -2.05 12.32 1.92
C VAL A 309 -0.96 11.71 1.03
N LEU A 310 -0.98 10.38 0.90
CA LEU A 310 -0.16 9.64 -0.05
C LEU A 310 -1.07 8.94 -1.03
N SER A 311 -0.81 9.09 -2.34
CA SER A 311 -1.66 8.53 -3.39
C SER A 311 -0.89 8.04 -4.63
N ALA A 312 -1.57 7.32 -5.54
CA ALA A 312 -1.02 6.75 -6.77
C ALA A 312 -1.99 6.94 -7.96
N ASP A 313 -2.22 5.93 -8.82
CA ASP A 313 -3.24 5.83 -9.88
C ASP A 313 -3.04 6.77 -11.09
N VAL A 314 -2.38 7.91 -10.95
CA VAL A 314 -2.18 8.85 -12.06
C VAL A 314 -0.87 8.66 -12.80
N HIS A 315 -0.10 7.65 -12.44
CA HIS A 315 1.12 7.23 -13.11
C HIS A 315 2.15 8.35 -13.30
N ALA A 316 2.29 9.21 -12.29
CA ALA A 316 3.26 10.30 -12.23
C ALA A 316 3.63 10.63 -10.79
N ALA A 317 4.83 11.18 -10.58
CA ALA A 317 5.23 11.73 -9.29
C ALA A 317 4.85 13.21 -9.19
N VAL A 318 4.09 13.59 -8.16
CA VAL A 318 3.64 14.97 -7.95
C VAL A 318 3.73 15.31 -6.46
N ASP A 319 4.29 16.46 -6.17
CA ASP A 319 4.26 17.09 -4.85
C ASP A 319 3.22 18.21 -4.87
N VAL A 320 2.16 18.06 -4.08
CA VAL A 320 0.97 18.92 -4.15
C VAL A 320 0.79 19.67 -2.85
N ASP A 321 0.78 21.00 -2.94
CA ASP A 321 0.42 21.90 -1.86
C ASP A 321 -0.64 22.88 -2.34
N PHE A 322 -1.83 22.79 -1.78
CA PHE A 322 -2.93 23.72 -2.10
C PHE A 322 -3.15 24.77 -1.01
N ASN A 323 -2.26 24.85 -0.01
CA ASN A 323 -2.38 25.76 1.13
C ASN A 323 -3.70 25.62 1.89
N ASP A 324 -4.27 24.41 1.92
CA ASP A 324 -5.52 24.08 2.60
C ASP A 324 -5.30 23.34 3.95
N GLY A 325 -4.03 23.22 4.37
CA GLY A 325 -3.63 22.53 5.60
C GLY A 325 -3.33 21.05 5.41
N VAL A 326 -3.41 20.54 4.18
CA VAL A 326 -3.09 19.15 3.82
C VAL A 326 -2.07 19.14 2.69
N ARG A 327 -0.97 18.43 2.87
CA ARG A 327 0.02 18.14 1.82
C ARG A 327 -0.27 16.80 1.20
N GLU A 328 -0.17 16.68 -0.12
CA GLU A 328 -0.29 15.41 -0.82
C GLU A 328 0.95 15.10 -1.64
N PHE A 329 1.39 13.85 -1.57
CA PHE A 329 2.45 13.30 -2.42
C PHE A 329 1.88 12.13 -3.22
N ILE A 330 2.03 12.21 -4.54
CA ILE A 330 1.58 11.20 -5.49
C ILE A 330 2.83 10.51 -6.05
N ALA A 331 2.89 9.18 -6.02
CA ALA A 331 3.99 8.41 -6.60
C ALA A 331 3.47 7.19 -7.36
N GLY A 332 4.19 6.79 -8.37
CA GLY A 332 3.86 5.69 -9.29
C GLY A 332 4.06 6.14 -10.75
N PRO A 333 4.06 5.21 -11.67
CA PRO A 333 3.91 3.78 -11.47
C PRO A 333 5.24 3.10 -11.09
N VAL A 334 5.15 1.96 -10.42
CA VAL A 334 6.30 1.03 -10.34
C VAL A 334 6.66 0.53 -11.73
N ALA A 335 5.65 0.06 -12.45
CA ALA A 335 5.76 -0.36 -13.85
C ALA A 335 4.36 -0.43 -14.47
N ALA A 336 3.97 0.63 -15.18
CA ALA A 336 2.76 0.73 -15.98
C ALA A 336 2.96 1.86 -17.01
N TRP A 337 1.94 2.20 -17.80
CA TRP A 337 2.02 3.38 -18.67
C TRP A 337 2.17 4.65 -17.86
N THR A 338 3.14 5.50 -18.22
CA THR A 338 3.26 6.80 -17.55
C THR A 338 2.14 7.75 -17.99
N LEU A 339 1.86 8.77 -17.16
CA LEU A 339 0.83 9.77 -17.45
C LEU A 339 1.00 10.40 -18.84
N CYS A 340 2.22 10.81 -19.22
CA CYS A 340 2.45 11.46 -20.50
C CYS A 340 2.40 10.48 -21.68
N ALA A 341 2.57 9.17 -21.47
CA ALA A 341 2.32 8.17 -22.48
C ALA A 341 0.81 8.01 -22.74
N LEU A 342 -0.02 8.08 -21.68
CA LEU A 342 -1.47 8.01 -21.78
C LEU A 342 -2.09 9.33 -22.29
N VAL A 343 -1.56 10.47 -21.84
CA VAL A 343 -2.06 11.81 -22.13
C VAL A 343 -0.90 12.72 -22.54
N PRO A 344 -0.49 12.76 -23.81
CA PRO A 344 0.72 13.47 -24.25
C PRO A 344 0.80 14.96 -23.89
N LEU A 345 -0.35 15.63 -23.72
CA LEU A 345 -0.39 17.04 -23.32
C LEU A 345 -0.39 17.27 -21.79
N ALA A 346 -0.48 16.20 -20.99
CA ALA A 346 -0.59 16.30 -19.54
C ALA A 346 0.57 17.11 -18.93
N ARG A 347 1.80 16.89 -19.38
CA ARG A 347 2.98 17.63 -18.88
C ARG A 347 2.81 19.14 -19.05
N ARG A 348 2.42 19.61 -20.23
CA ARG A 348 2.22 21.04 -20.50
C ARG A 348 1.11 21.63 -19.62
N TYR A 349 0.02 20.90 -19.48
CA TYR A 349 -1.11 21.31 -18.66
C TYR A 349 -0.73 21.42 -17.18
N LEU A 350 -0.03 20.44 -16.64
CA LEU A 350 0.39 20.41 -15.24
C LEU A 350 1.42 21.49 -14.94
N GLN A 351 2.39 21.72 -15.84
CA GLN A 351 3.36 22.81 -15.72
C GLN A 351 2.69 24.19 -15.78
N ALA A 352 1.74 24.39 -16.71
CA ALA A 352 1.00 25.64 -16.83
C ALA A 352 0.09 25.93 -15.62
N SER A 353 -0.34 24.90 -14.89
CA SER A 353 -1.16 25.05 -13.68
C SER A 353 -0.37 25.41 -12.41
N GLY A 354 0.94 25.70 -12.54
CA GLY A 354 1.79 26.12 -11.41
C GLY A 354 2.10 25.02 -10.40
N ARG A 355 1.92 23.75 -10.76
CA ARG A 355 2.23 22.65 -9.86
C ARG A 355 3.73 22.47 -9.70
N PRO A 356 4.22 22.30 -8.45
CA PRO A 356 5.64 22.43 -8.15
C PRO A 356 6.51 21.33 -8.77
N PHE A 357 5.95 20.12 -9.01
CA PHE A 357 6.75 19.02 -9.56
C PHE A 357 5.89 17.93 -10.21
N VAL A 358 6.34 17.45 -11.36
CA VAL A 358 5.82 16.26 -12.04
C VAL A 358 6.98 15.47 -12.62
N CYS A 359 7.13 14.22 -12.22
CA CYS A 359 8.03 13.27 -12.86
C CYS A 359 7.21 12.26 -13.66
N ASP A 360 7.50 12.16 -14.96
CA ASP A 360 6.87 11.22 -15.86
C ASP A 360 7.85 10.06 -16.13
N ALA A 361 8.06 9.24 -15.12
CA ALA A 361 8.92 8.05 -15.18
C ALA A 361 8.43 7.05 -14.14
N PHE A 362 8.83 5.80 -14.25
CA PHE A 362 8.66 4.83 -13.18
C PHE A 362 9.37 5.35 -11.93
N ASN A 363 8.66 5.42 -10.83
CA ASN A 363 9.14 6.09 -9.64
C ASN A 363 8.52 5.52 -8.35
N TRP A 364 9.17 5.87 -7.24
CA TRP A 364 8.67 5.65 -5.90
C TRP A 364 9.05 6.84 -5.03
N ALA A 365 8.36 7.02 -3.92
CA ALA A 365 8.71 8.02 -2.94
C ALA A 365 9.27 7.36 -1.67
N ARG A 366 10.39 7.90 -1.17
CA ARG A 366 10.99 7.58 0.11
C ARG A 366 10.68 8.69 1.09
N LEU A 367 10.15 8.34 2.26
CA LEU A 367 9.89 9.29 3.33
C LEU A 367 10.79 9.01 4.53
N THR A 368 11.36 10.07 5.09
CA THR A 368 12.07 10.03 6.37
C THR A 368 11.27 10.84 7.38
N VAL A 369 10.79 10.19 8.43
CA VAL A 369 9.99 10.80 9.48
C VAL A 369 10.87 11.07 10.69
N ARG A 370 11.03 12.35 11.05
CA ARG A 370 11.82 12.84 12.19
C ARG A 370 10.89 13.52 13.19
N ALA A 371 10.14 12.71 13.95
CA ALA A 371 9.14 13.21 14.88
C ALA A 371 9.75 13.89 16.11
N GLU A 372 11.01 13.61 16.45
CA GLU A 372 11.76 14.25 17.56
C GLU A 372 12.57 15.48 17.12
N ALA A 373 12.60 15.79 15.82
CA ALA A 373 13.24 17.02 15.35
C ALA A 373 12.50 18.27 15.87
N SER A 374 13.17 19.41 15.90
CA SER A 374 12.57 20.67 16.31
C SER A 374 12.72 21.71 15.19
N PRO A 375 11.65 21.97 14.42
CA PRO A 375 10.33 21.36 14.46
C PRO A 375 10.31 19.91 13.93
N PRO A 376 9.32 19.08 14.31
CA PRO A 376 9.12 17.79 13.68
C PRO A 376 8.95 17.88 12.17
N GLU A 377 9.59 16.97 11.42
CA GLU A 377 9.53 17.01 9.95
C GLU A 377 9.39 15.65 9.29
N VAL A 378 8.84 15.68 8.09
CA VAL A 378 8.88 14.59 7.10
C VAL A 378 9.61 15.11 5.87
N GLU A 379 10.68 14.41 5.49
CA GLU A 379 11.37 14.61 4.22
C GLU A 379 10.84 13.58 3.22
N VAL A 380 10.52 14.03 2.01
CA VAL A 380 10.02 13.18 0.92
C VAL A 380 10.97 13.29 -0.27
N GLN A 381 11.45 12.16 -0.75
CA GLN A 381 12.33 12.08 -1.93
C GLN A 381 11.66 11.21 -2.98
N PHE A 382 11.50 11.72 -4.19
CA PHE A 382 11.07 10.95 -5.34
C PHE A 382 12.28 10.42 -6.10
N LEU A 383 12.35 9.10 -6.27
CA LEU A 383 13.44 8.41 -6.96
C LEU A 383 12.87 7.66 -8.17
N ASP A 384 13.58 7.72 -9.30
CA ASP A 384 13.19 7.02 -10.51
C ASP A 384 13.82 5.63 -10.63
N ARG A 385 13.54 4.95 -11.74
CA ARG A 385 14.08 3.61 -12.04
C ARG A 385 15.60 3.55 -12.23
N ALA A 386 16.29 4.70 -12.31
CA ALA A 386 17.73 4.79 -12.34
C ALA A 386 18.33 5.13 -10.95
N ASP A 387 17.50 5.09 -9.90
CA ASP A 387 17.83 5.50 -8.54
C ASP A 387 18.23 6.98 -8.45
N ALA A 388 17.84 7.78 -9.41
CA ALA A 388 18.11 9.21 -9.43
C ALA A 388 17.01 9.95 -8.69
N MET A 389 17.41 10.78 -7.72
CA MET A 389 16.49 11.69 -7.03
C MET A 389 16.00 12.77 -8.01
N ARG A 390 14.68 12.80 -8.19
CA ARG A 390 13.99 13.72 -9.10
C ARG A 390 13.44 14.95 -8.40
N HIS A 391 13.07 14.80 -7.14
CA HIS A 391 12.53 15.87 -6.33
C HIS A 391 12.70 15.56 -4.85
N GLN A 392 12.77 16.62 -4.04
CA GLN A 392 12.76 16.55 -2.58
C GLN A 392 11.77 17.58 -2.02
N GLY A 393 10.86 17.12 -1.19
CA GLY A 393 9.89 17.95 -0.48
C GLY A 393 10.02 17.80 1.02
N HIS A 394 9.45 18.75 1.76
CA HIS A 394 9.46 18.73 3.22
C HIS A 394 8.08 19.13 3.78
N VAL A 395 7.66 18.46 4.85
CA VAL A 395 6.54 18.88 5.69
C VAL A 395 7.08 19.13 7.08
N ARG A 396 7.01 20.36 7.56
CA ARG A 396 7.43 20.75 8.92
C ARG A 396 6.22 21.19 9.71
N LEU A 397 6.14 20.72 10.95
CA LEU A 397 5.11 21.19 11.85
C LEU A 397 5.56 22.52 12.47
N GLU A 398 4.69 23.52 12.39
CA GLU A 398 4.95 24.77 13.11
C GLU A 398 4.95 24.51 14.63
N ALA A 399 5.82 25.22 15.33
CA ALA A 399 6.02 25.09 16.77
C ALA A 399 4.81 25.63 17.55
#